data_52e81936ad06ea9f016c44a09d08e88a
#
_entry.id   52e81936ad06ea9f016c44a09d08e88a
#
_cell.length_a   1.000
_cell.length_b   1.000
_cell.length_c   1.000
_cell.angle_alpha   90.00
_cell.angle_beta   90.00
_cell.angle_gamma   90.00
#
_symmetry.space_group_name_H-M   'P 1'
#
loop_
_entity.id
_entity.type
_entity.pdbx_description
1 polymer ?
#
loop_
_entity_poly.entity_id
_entity_poly.type
_entity_poly.pdbx_seq_one_letter_code
_entity_poly.pdbx_strand_id
1 'polypeptide(L)'
;MIIKLRKNATKEQFVRILEEIKSLGFECDVRRMYNYEEYAPLIGIKGDCSSLDPREFEKFDGVTDVKKLSGVPYKHASLEYQPNRSIIKVGDVSIGGENPLVFIAGPCAVESEEQILRLANEVKNAGAKILRGGAWKPRKDVKTFDGLKEKGLELLIRARELTGLPFVTEVVDTRDVELIGEKADMFQVGSKNMDNEALLNELGRHYKPVLL
;
A
#
# COMPACT_ATOMS: atom_id res chain seq x y z
N MET A 1 5.59 -13.22 16.89
CA MET A 1 4.54 -14.24 16.63
C MET A 1 3.32 -13.53 16.04
N ILE A 2 2.55 -14.19 15.18
CA ILE A 2 1.33 -13.63 14.58
C ILE A 2 0.18 -14.60 14.83
N ILE A 3 -0.94 -14.06 15.28
CA ILE A 3 -2.18 -14.79 15.53
C ILE A 3 -3.23 -14.28 14.54
N LYS A 4 -3.78 -15.18 13.74
CA LYS A 4 -4.84 -14.92 12.78
C LYS A 4 -6.18 -15.36 13.35
N LEU A 5 -7.17 -14.47 13.32
CA LEU A 5 -8.52 -14.79 13.77
C LEU A 5 -9.46 -15.09 12.58
N ARG A 6 -10.62 -15.67 12.88
CA ARG A 6 -11.72 -15.82 11.91
C ARG A 6 -12.29 -14.45 11.57
N LYS A 7 -12.84 -14.31 10.36
CA LYS A 7 -13.53 -13.09 9.92
C LYS A 7 -14.62 -12.61 10.88
N ASN A 8 -15.35 -13.55 11.41
CA ASN A 8 -16.48 -13.35 12.31
C ASN A 8 -16.11 -13.49 13.80
N ALA A 9 -14.82 -13.38 14.13
CA ALA A 9 -14.38 -13.36 15.52
C ALA A 9 -15.05 -12.21 16.27
N THR A 10 -15.60 -12.50 17.45
CA THR A 10 -16.28 -11.49 18.27
C THR A 10 -15.27 -10.56 18.94
N LYS A 11 -15.74 -9.40 19.39
CA LYS A 11 -14.91 -8.44 20.13
C LYS A 11 -14.39 -9.06 21.43
N GLU A 12 -15.18 -9.88 22.08
CA GLU A 12 -14.83 -10.57 23.34
C GLU A 12 -13.69 -11.58 23.11
N GLN A 13 -13.77 -12.37 22.03
CA GLN A 13 -12.72 -13.32 21.64
C GLN A 13 -11.41 -12.58 21.37
N PHE A 14 -11.49 -11.47 20.63
CA PHE A 14 -10.34 -10.62 20.34
C PHE A 14 -9.71 -10.03 21.62
N VAL A 15 -10.52 -9.47 22.52
CA VAL A 15 -10.04 -8.83 23.76
C VAL A 15 -9.36 -9.86 24.66
N ARG A 16 -9.90 -11.08 24.81
CA ARG A 16 -9.28 -12.15 25.61
C ARG A 16 -7.86 -12.48 25.15
N ILE A 17 -7.63 -12.53 23.84
CA ILE A 17 -6.29 -12.80 23.29
C ILE A 17 -5.34 -11.65 23.61
N LEU A 18 -5.80 -10.41 23.51
CA LEU A 18 -4.99 -9.23 23.87
C LEU A 18 -4.63 -9.20 25.36
N GLU A 19 -5.56 -9.56 26.22
CA GLU A 19 -5.34 -9.66 27.68
C GLU A 19 -4.30 -10.74 28.00
N GLU A 20 -4.40 -11.89 27.35
CA GLU A 20 -3.41 -12.96 27.53
C GLU A 20 -2.02 -12.53 27.08
N ILE A 21 -1.88 -11.90 25.93
CA ILE A 21 -0.58 -11.38 25.45
C ILE A 21 0.01 -10.38 26.44
N LYS A 22 -0.82 -9.48 26.99
CA LYS A 22 -0.39 -8.50 27.99
C LYS A 22 -0.02 -9.15 29.31
N SER A 23 -0.76 -10.18 29.78
CA SER A 23 -0.45 -10.90 31.01
C SER A 23 0.91 -11.59 30.95
N LEU A 24 1.33 -12.01 29.75
CA LEU A 24 2.63 -12.59 29.46
C LEU A 24 3.75 -11.52 29.30
N GLY A 25 3.42 -10.24 29.47
CA GLY A 25 4.39 -9.13 29.42
C GLY A 25 4.76 -8.65 28.03
N PHE A 26 3.98 -9.01 27.00
CA PHE A 26 4.25 -8.60 25.62
C PHE A 26 3.35 -7.45 25.17
N GLU A 27 3.91 -6.61 24.30
CA GLU A 27 3.12 -5.65 23.51
C GLU A 27 2.58 -6.33 22.25
N CYS A 28 1.45 -5.84 21.76
CA CYS A 28 0.85 -6.31 20.53
C CYS A 28 0.56 -5.16 19.57
N ASP A 29 0.64 -5.47 18.28
CA ASP A 29 0.18 -4.62 17.17
C ASP A 29 -1.02 -5.31 16.53
N VAL A 30 -2.10 -4.55 16.37
CA VAL A 30 -3.35 -5.06 15.80
C VAL A 30 -3.49 -4.49 14.42
N ARG A 31 -3.47 -5.35 13.41
CA ARG A 31 -3.68 -4.94 12.03
C ARG A 31 -4.78 -5.77 11.39
N ARG A 32 -5.58 -5.10 10.57
CA ARG A 32 -6.48 -5.77 9.65
C ARG A 32 -5.71 -6.02 8.36
N MET A 33 -5.50 -7.29 7.99
CA MET A 33 -4.97 -7.60 6.66
C MET A 33 -6.04 -7.31 5.60
N TYR A 34 -5.65 -6.47 4.66
CA TYR A 34 -6.44 -6.25 3.45
C TYR A 34 -6.09 -7.32 2.40
N ASN A 35 -6.72 -8.48 2.50
CA ASN A 35 -7.01 -9.26 1.30
C ASN A 35 -8.39 -8.83 0.83
N TYR A 36 -8.52 -8.42 -0.42
CA TYR A 36 -9.79 -7.95 -1.00
C TYR A 36 -10.95 -8.94 -0.86
N GLU A 37 -10.67 -10.19 -0.55
CA GLU A 37 -11.67 -11.25 -0.36
C GLU A 37 -11.82 -11.71 1.10
N GLU A 38 -10.86 -11.41 2.00
CA GLU A 38 -10.90 -11.90 3.39
C GLU A 38 -10.39 -10.90 4.43
N TYR A 39 -11.32 -10.25 5.13
CA TYR A 39 -11.05 -9.50 6.35
C TYR A 39 -10.92 -10.45 7.54
N ALA A 40 -9.71 -10.87 7.88
CA ALA A 40 -9.44 -11.55 9.13
C ALA A 40 -8.58 -10.64 10.03
N PRO A 41 -8.97 -10.37 11.28
CA PRO A 41 -8.11 -9.62 12.21
C PRO A 41 -6.80 -10.37 12.46
N LEU A 42 -5.70 -9.62 12.52
CA LEU A 42 -4.39 -10.14 12.88
C LEU A 42 -3.87 -9.44 14.13
N ILE A 43 -3.28 -10.22 15.02
CA ILE A 43 -2.58 -9.73 16.19
C ILE A 43 -1.11 -10.11 16.04
N GLY A 44 -0.24 -9.11 15.97
CA GLY A 44 1.21 -9.29 16.01
C GLY A 44 1.74 -9.12 17.42
N ILE A 45 2.42 -10.11 17.97
CA ILE A 45 3.14 -9.98 19.25
C ILE A 45 4.51 -9.38 18.97
N LYS A 46 4.82 -8.26 19.63
CA LYS A 46 6.10 -7.56 19.50
C LYS A 46 7.15 -8.15 20.41
N GLY A 47 8.41 -8.08 19.98
CA GLY A 47 9.56 -8.55 20.76
C GLY A 47 9.97 -9.98 20.44
N ASP A 48 10.86 -10.52 21.29
CA ASP A 48 11.34 -11.89 21.17
C ASP A 48 10.29 -12.87 21.71
N CYS A 49 9.62 -13.54 20.80
CA CYS A 49 8.60 -14.55 21.10
C CYS A 49 9.18 -15.98 21.13
N SER A 50 10.51 -16.15 21.30
CA SER A 50 11.16 -17.47 21.28
C SER A 50 10.63 -18.40 22.38
N SER A 51 10.26 -17.85 23.54
CA SER A 51 9.71 -18.58 24.69
C SER A 51 8.24 -18.93 24.58
N LEU A 52 7.48 -18.32 23.65
CA LEU A 52 6.04 -18.56 23.52
C LEU A 52 5.78 -19.81 22.68
N ASP A 53 4.88 -20.68 23.15
CA ASP A 53 4.39 -21.82 22.37
C ASP A 53 3.15 -21.39 21.55
N PRO A 54 3.19 -21.49 20.21
CA PRO A 54 2.05 -21.19 19.34
C PRO A 54 0.77 -21.92 19.73
N ARG A 55 0.90 -23.17 20.19
CA ARG A 55 -0.23 -24.02 20.58
C ARG A 55 -1.05 -23.44 21.73
N GLU A 56 -0.46 -22.61 22.59
CA GLU A 56 -1.22 -21.94 23.66
C GLU A 56 -2.23 -20.95 23.09
N PHE A 57 -1.91 -20.28 22.00
CA PHE A 57 -2.81 -19.33 21.34
C PHE A 57 -3.79 -20.01 20.38
N GLU A 58 -3.46 -21.18 19.82
CA GLU A 58 -4.35 -21.97 18.98
C GLU A 58 -5.60 -22.47 19.72
N LYS A 59 -5.52 -22.56 21.08
CA LYS A 59 -6.65 -22.97 21.93
C LYS A 59 -7.74 -21.91 22.05
N PHE A 60 -7.43 -20.65 21.75
CA PHE A 60 -8.41 -19.58 21.86
C PHE A 60 -9.47 -19.69 20.76
N ASP A 61 -10.73 -19.62 21.20
CA ASP A 61 -11.84 -19.60 20.26
C ASP A 61 -11.77 -18.35 19.37
N GLY A 62 -12.00 -18.53 18.08
CA GLY A 62 -11.86 -17.48 17.07
C GLY A 62 -10.47 -17.44 16.40
N VAL A 63 -9.44 -18.12 16.91
CA VAL A 63 -8.14 -18.27 16.25
C VAL A 63 -8.23 -19.30 15.12
N THR A 64 -7.61 -18.99 13.99
CA THR A 64 -7.52 -19.89 12.82
C THR A 64 -6.10 -20.36 12.55
N ASP A 65 -5.10 -19.60 12.92
CA ASP A 65 -3.70 -19.91 12.65
C ASP A 65 -2.78 -19.10 13.58
N VAL A 66 -1.69 -19.70 14.02
CA VAL A 66 -0.66 -19.03 14.83
C VAL A 66 0.71 -19.33 14.24
N LYS A 67 1.43 -18.29 13.84
CA LYS A 67 2.77 -18.43 13.24
C LYS A 67 3.84 -17.77 14.07
N LYS A 68 4.86 -18.54 14.41
CA LYS A 68 6.08 -18.04 15.02
C LYS A 68 7.02 -17.61 13.89
N LEU A 69 7.25 -16.32 13.76
CA LEU A 69 8.16 -15.80 12.73
C LEU A 69 9.59 -15.84 13.25
N SER A 70 10.40 -16.66 12.66
CA SER A 70 11.81 -16.80 13.01
C SER A 70 12.64 -15.76 12.27
N GLY A 71 13.15 -14.75 13.01
CA GLY A 71 14.32 -13.94 12.59
C GLY A 71 14.23 -13.12 11.30
N VAL A 72 13.09 -13.07 10.61
CA VAL A 72 12.95 -12.35 9.34
C VAL A 72 12.86 -10.84 9.60
N PRO A 73 13.79 -10.02 9.08
CA PRO A 73 13.83 -8.57 9.36
C PRO A 73 12.56 -7.83 8.89
N TYR A 74 11.92 -8.29 7.82
CA TYR A 74 10.70 -7.69 7.26
C TYR A 74 9.52 -8.67 7.36
N LYS A 75 9.00 -8.84 8.57
CA LYS A 75 7.96 -9.83 8.90
C LYS A 75 6.75 -9.76 7.94
N HIS A 76 6.27 -8.56 7.64
CA HIS A 76 5.09 -8.35 6.79
C HIS A 76 5.32 -8.66 5.31
N ALA A 77 6.58 -8.70 4.85
CA ALA A 77 6.95 -9.03 3.48
C ALA A 77 7.35 -10.50 3.29
N SER A 78 7.34 -11.31 4.36
CA SER A 78 7.76 -12.71 4.29
C SER A 78 6.61 -13.63 3.90
N LEU A 79 6.93 -14.69 3.15
CA LEU A 79 5.99 -15.77 2.83
C LEU A 79 5.58 -16.59 4.07
N GLU A 80 6.35 -16.52 5.17
CA GLU A 80 5.94 -17.09 6.46
C GLU A 80 4.73 -16.35 7.03
N TYR A 81 4.70 -15.01 6.86
CA TYR A 81 3.59 -14.18 7.30
C TYR A 81 2.39 -14.32 6.39
N GLN A 82 2.62 -14.26 5.08
CA GLN A 82 1.59 -14.35 4.04
C GLN A 82 2.04 -15.35 2.97
N PRO A 83 1.63 -16.65 3.09
CA PRO A 83 2.01 -17.67 2.13
C PRO A 83 1.48 -17.40 0.72
N ASN A 84 0.31 -16.79 0.61
CA ASN A 84 -0.27 -16.43 -0.67
C ASN A 84 0.32 -15.12 -1.18
N ARG A 85 0.71 -15.08 -2.45
CA ARG A 85 1.19 -13.87 -3.10
C ARG A 85 0.10 -12.81 -3.11
N SER A 86 0.45 -11.59 -2.72
CA SER A 86 -0.48 -10.44 -2.77
C SER A 86 -0.86 -10.12 -4.21
N ILE A 87 -2.11 -9.73 -4.39
CA ILE A 87 -2.60 -9.13 -5.64
C ILE A 87 -3.02 -7.70 -5.30
N ILE A 88 -2.40 -6.75 -5.97
CA ILE A 88 -2.69 -5.32 -5.82
C ILE A 88 -3.57 -4.87 -6.97
N LYS A 89 -4.69 -4.24 -6.67
CA LYS A 89 -5.61 -3.67 -7.67
C LYS A 89 -5.34 -2.19 -7.88
N VAL A 90 -5.16 -1.79 -9.14
CA VAL A 90 -5.04 -0.38 -9.55
C VAL A 90 -6.05 -0.16 -10.68
N GLY A 91 -7.23 0.37 -10.37
CA GLY A 91 -8.36 0.31 -11.29
C GLY A 91 -8.66 -1.15 -11.66
N ASP A 92 -8.75 -1.43 -12.96
CA ASP A 92 -8.97 -2.79 -13.49
C ASP A 92 -7.68 -3.62 -13.61
N VAL A 93 -6.53 -3.05 -13.29
CA VAL A 93 -5.23 -3.72 -13.40
C VAL A 93 -4.90 -4.48 -12.13
N SER A 94 -4.52 -5.76 -12.26
CA SER A 94 -4.05 -6.62 -11.17
C SER A 94 -2.54 -6.80 -11.24
N ILE A 95 -1.84 -6.49 -10.15
CA ILE A 95 -0.38 -6.61 -10.02
C ILE A 95 -0.07 -7.72 -9.01
N GLY A 96 0.80 -8.66 -9.37
CA GLY A 96 1.24 -9.75 -8.50
C GLY A 96 0.40 -11.03 -8.64
N GLY A 97 0.64 -12.01 -7.76
CA GLY A 97 0.10 -13.35 -7.92
C GLY A 97 0.62 -14.03 -9.18
N GLU A 98 -0.28 -14.66 -9.92
CA GLU A 98 -0.01 -15.30 -11.22
C GLU A 98 -0.38 -14.38 -12.42
N ASN A 99 -0.67 -13.09 -12.15
CA ASN A 99 -0.99 -12.14 -13.20
C ASN A 99 0.25 -11.84 -14.07
N PRO A 100 0.05 -11.48 -15.35
CA PRO A 100 1.15 -11.05 -16.24
C PRO A 100 1.90 -9.84 -15.68
N LEU A 101 3.14 -9.65 -16.14
CA LEU A 101 3.94 -8.48 -15.81
C LEU A 101 3.23 -7.19 -16.23
N VAL A 102 3.15 -6.24 -15.32
CA VAL A 102 2.52 -4.94 -15.55
C VAL A 102 3.60 -3.88 -15.75
N PHE A 103 3.55 -3.19 -16.89
CA PHE A 103 4.40 -2.05 -17.17
C PHE A 103 3.70 -0.76 -16.74
N ILE A 104 4.40 0.03 -15.94
CA ILE A 104 4.03 1.39 -15.53
C ILE A 104 4.96 2.34 -16.28
N ALA A 105 4.44 3.19 -17.14
CA ALA A 105 5.25 4.06 -17.98
C ALA A 105 4.64 5.46 -18.12
N GLY A 106 5.50 6.44 -18.40
CA GLY A 106 5.12 7.83 -18.61
C GLY A 106 6.22 8.82 -18.22
N PRO A 107 5.99 10.13 -18.35
CA PRO A 107 7.01 11.14 -18.14
C PRO A 107 7.40 11.31 -16.67
N CYS A 108 8.60 11.79 -16.41
CA CYS A 108 9.04 12.16 -15.07
C CYS A 108 8.18 13.28 -14.46
N ALA A 109 7.81 14.26 -15.29
CA ALA A 109 6.94 15.37 -14.93
C ALA A 109 5.88 15.61 -16.00
N VAL A 110 4.69 16.04 -15.57
CA VAL A 110 3.67 16.59 -16.48
C VAL A 110 4.01 18.05 -16.71
N GLU A 111 4.39 18.40 -17.95
CA GLU A 111 4.87 19.74 -18.32
C GLU A 111 3.87 20.50 -19.19
N SER A 112 3.10 19.80 -20.00
CA SER A 112 2.05 20.37 -20.84
C SER A 112 0.97 19.35 -21.16
N GLU A 113 -0.19 19.84 -21.62
CA GLU A 113 -1.29 18.99 -22.09
C GLU A 113 -0.87 18.17 -23.32
N GLU A 114 -0.25 18.82 -24.29
CA GLU A 114 0.23 18.14 -25.51
C GLU A 114 1.19 17.00 -25.16
N GLN A 115 2.15 17.24 -24.28
CA GLN A 115 3.11 16.24 -23.85
C GLN A 115 2.41 15.03 -23.23
N ILE A 116 1.55 15.24 -22.23
CA ILE A 116 1.00 14.12 -21.47
C ILE A 116 -0.01 13.30 -22.28
N LEU A 117 -0.86 13.95 -23.10
CA LEU A 117 -1.83 13.24 -23.92
C LEU A 117 -1.14 12.42 -25.04
N ARG A 118 -0.11 12.97 -25.67
CA ARG A 118 0.70 12.24 -26.64
C ARG A 118 1.40 11.05 -26.00
N LEU A 119 2.13 11.27 -24.90
CA LEU A 119 2.85 10.20 -24.21
C LEU A 119 1.92 9.12 -23.64
N ALA A 120 0.73 9.48 -23.15
CA ALA A 120 -0.23 8.51 -22.65
C ALA A 120 -0.68 7.53 -23.76
N ASN A 121 -0.92 8.02 -24.98
CA ASN A 121 -1.21 7.18 -26.13
C ASN A 121 -0.01 6.31 -26.54
N GLU A 122 1.18 6.89 -26.61
CA GLU A 122 2.41 6.18 -26.95
C GLU A 122 2.69 5.02 -25.99
N VAL A 123 2.63 5.26 -24.66
CA VAL A 123 2.89 4.21 -23.66
C VAL A 123 1.79 3.14 -23.65
N LYS A 124 0.53 3.52 -23.88
CA LYS A 124 -0.57 2.56 -24.06
C LYS A 124 -0.29 1.63 -25.24
N ASN A 125 0.07 2.19 -26.39
CA ASN A 125 0.36 1.43 -27.61
C ASN A 125 1.60 0.53 -27.43
N ALA A 126 2.56 0.97 -26.60
CA ALA A 126 3.72 0.16 -26.20
C ALA A 126 3.40 -0.94 -25.18
N GLY A 127 2.15 -1.04 -24.71
CA GLY A 127 1.69 -2.12 -23.83
C GLY A 127 1.70 -1.79 -22.34
N ALA A 128 1.97 -0.53 -21.94
CA ALA A 128 1.81 -0.12 -20.55
C ALA A 128 0.35 -0.29 -20.09
N LYS A 129 0.18 -0.65 -18.82
CA LYS A 129 -1.12 -0.84 -18.17
C LYS A 129 -1.46 0.25 -17.20
N ILE A 130 -0.47 1.02 -16.75
CA ILE A 130 -0.64 2.14 -15.83
C ILE A 130 0.19 3.31 -16.39
N LEU A 131 -0.43 4.49 -16.45
CA LEU A 131 0.25 5.73 -16.80
C LEU A 131 0.96 6.29 -15.56
N ARG A 132 2.21 6.73 -15.71
CA ARG A 132 2.94 7.43 -14.67
C ARG A 132 3.16 8.89 -15.09
N GLY A 133 2.92 9.84 -14.19
CA GLY A 133 3.24 11.24 -14.41
C GLY A 133 3.35 12.01 -13.10
N GLY A 134 4.44 12.75 -12.90
CA GLY A 134 4.62 13.59 -11.72
C GLY A 134 3.93 14.94 -11.89
N ALA A 135 2.81 15.17 -11.19
CA ALA A 135 2.15 16.48 -11.15
C ALA A 135 2.86 17.43 -10.18
N TRP A 136 3.39 16.92 -9.08
CA TRP A 136 4.28 17.60 -8.13
C TRP A 136 5.72 17.11 -8.31
N LYS A 137 6.69 18.02 -8.18
CA LYS A 137 8.12 17.69 -8.28
C LYS A 137 8.87 18.26 -7.09
N PRO A 138 9.39 17.39 -6.19
CA PRO A 138 10.19 17.85 -5.06
C PRO A 138 11.53 18.44 -5.55
N ARG A 139 11.75 19.74 -5.35
CA ARG A 139 12.96 20.45 -5.75
C ARG A 139 13.69 21.03 -4.56
N LYS A 140 15.02 21.10 -4.65
CA LYS A 140 15.86 21.79 -3.65
C LYS A 140 15.99 23.29 -3.96
N ASP A 141 15.89 23.66 -5.23
CA ASP A 141 16.00 25.04 -5.70
C ASP A 141 14.62 25.54 -6.12
N VAL A 142 14.17 26.60 -5.48
CA VAL A 142 12.88 27.27 -5.73
C VAL A 142 12.71 27.85 -7.14
N LYS A 143 13.83 28.02 -7.88
CA LYS A 143 13.82 28.51 -9.26
C LYS A 143 13.56 27.41 -10.29
N THR A 144 13.57 26.14 -9.88
CA THR A 144 13.35 25.01 -10.79
C THR A 144 11.87 24.66 -10.86
N PHE A 145 11.45 24.13 -12.01
CA PHE A 145 10.08 23.66 -12.23
C PHE A 145 9.67 22.63 -11.17
N ASP A 146 8.67 22.97 -10.37
CA ASP A 146 8.17 22.17 -9.22
C ASP A 146 6.90 21.37 -9.53
N GLY A 147 6.51 21.30 -10.82
CA GLY A 147 5.32 20.62 -11.31
C GLY A 147 4.16 21.57 -11.60
N LEU A 148 3.20 21.11 -12.38
CA LEU A 148 1.95 21.84 -12.66
C LEU A 148 0.92 21.69 -11.53
N LYS A 149 1.21 20.87 -10.52
CA LYS A 149 0.38 20.64 -9.34
C LYS A 149 -1.06 20.23 -9.71
N GLU A 150 -2.06 20.94 -9.22
CA GLU A 150 -3.47 20.63 -9.49
C GLU A 150 -3.78 20.58 -11.00
N LYS A 151 -3.23 21.53 -11.78
CA LYS A 151 -3.38 21.51 -13.23
C LYS A 151 -2.75 20.26 -13.86
N GLY A 152 -1.61 19.80 -13.35
CA GLY A 152 -0.97 18.56 -13.79
C GLY A 152 -1.83 17.34 -13.47
N LEU A 153 -2.52 17.35 -12.33
CA LEU A 153 -3.46 16.30 -11.93
C LEU A 153 -4.69 16.26 -12.85
N GLU A 154 -5.25 17.42 -13.21
CA GLU A 154 -6.34 17.51 -14.19
C GLU A 154 -5.92 16.94 -15.55
N LEU A 155 -4.71 17.23 -16.00
CA LEU A 155 -4.18 16.71 -17.24
C LEU A 155 -4.00 15.17 -17.21
N LEU A 156 -3.60 14.61 -16.07
CA LEU A 156 -3.53 13.16 -15.88
C LEU A 156 -4.93 12.52 -15.91
N ILE A 157 -5.94 13.17 -15.35
CA ILE A 157 -7.35 12.71 -15.44
C ILE A 157 -7.79 12.67 -16.90
N ARG A 158 -7.53 13.73 -17.68
CA ARG A 158 -7.85 13.76 -19.11
C ARG A 158 -7.11 12.67 -19.89
N ALA A 159 -5.83 12.41 -19.55
CA ALA A 159 -5.07 11.35 -20.16
C ALA A 159 -5.67 9.97 -19.84
N ARG A 160 -6.15 9.74 -18.61
CA ARG A 160 -6.88 8.53 -18.22
C ARG A 160 -8.18 8.39 -19.01
N GLU A 161 -8.99 9.45 -19.13
CA GLU A 161 -10.24 9.43 -19.89
C GLU A 161 -9.99 9.10 -21.37
N LEU A 162 -8.93 9.64 -21.96
CA LEU A 162 -8.56 9.39 -23.36
C LEU A 162 -8.08 7.96 -23.60
N THR A 163 -7.28 7.41 -22.67
CA THR A 163 -6.58 6.16 -22.87
C THR A 163 -7.21 4.97 -22.16
N GLY A 164 -7.99 5.20 -21.12
CA GLY A 164 -8.46 4.17 -20.19
C GLY A 164 -7.37 3.63 -19.24
N LEU A 165 -6.15 4.18 -19.28
CA LEU A 165 -5.09 3.76 -18.35
C LEU A 165 -5.32 4.39 -16.98
N PRO A 166 -5.38 3.61 -15.89
CA PRO A 166 -5.26 4.18 -14.55
C PRO A 166 -3.90 4.87 -14.40
N PHE A 167 -3.81 5.86 -13.51
CA PHE A 167 -2.54 6.58 -13.37
C PHE A 167 -2.01 6.62 -11.93
N VAL A 168 -0.68 6.69 -11.85
CA VAL A 168 0.09 6.89 -10.62
C VAL A 168 0.80 8.24 -10.67
N THR A 169 0.74 8.99 -9.57
CA THR A 169 1.45 10.27 -9.41
C THR A 169 2.11 10.38 -8.04
N GLU A 170 3.23 11.13 -7.98
CA GLU A 170 4.01 11.30 -6.76
C GLU A 170 3.31 12.27 -5.80
N VAL A 171 3.22 11.88 -4.52
CA VAL A 171 2.80 12.72 -3.41
C VAL A 171 4.04 13.16 -2.63
N VAL A 172 4.16 14.46 -2.38
CA VAL A 172 5.34 15.05 -1.74
C VAL A 172 5.05 15.69 -0.38
N ASP A 173 3.80 16.00 -0.10
CA ASP A 173 3.35 16.66 1.13
C ASP A 173 2.06 16.03 1.64
N THR A 174 1.90 15.95 2.97
CA THR A 174 0.70 15.40 3.62
C THR A 174 -0.57 16.18 3.28
N ARG A 175 -0.44 17.48 3.01
CA ARG A 175 -1.58 18.36 2.65
C ARG A 175 -2.21 18.03 1.30
N ASP A 176 -1.44 17.40 0.41
CA ASP A 176 -1.89 17.05 -0.95
C ASP A 176 -2.46 15.62 -1.03
N VAL A 177 -2.32 14.82 0.04
CA VAL A 177 -2.70 13.39 0.03
C VAL A 177 -4.19 13.21 -0.29
N GLU A 178 -5.08 13.97 0.34
CA GLU A 178 -6.52 13.85 0.12
C GLU A 178 -6.88 14.21 -1.32
N LEU A 179 -6.43 15.38 -1.80
CA LEU A 179 -6.70 15.85 -3.16
C LEU A 179 -6.21 14.87 -4.24
N ILE A 180 -4.98 14.36 -4.07
CA ILE A 180 -4.42 13.39 -5.01
C ILE A 180 -5.14 12.05 -4.87
N GLY A 181 -5.46 11.66 -3.63
CA GLY A 181 -6.16 10.42 -3.31
C GLY A 181 -7.56 10.32 -3.91
N GLU A 182 -8.28 11.41 -4.02
CA GLU A 182 -9.58 11.42 -4.69
C GLU A 182 -9.48 11.12 -6.19
N LYS A 183 -8.38 11.48 -6.83
CA LYS A 183 -8.24 11.55 -8.28
C LYS A 183 -7.33 10.48 -8.88
N ALA A 184 -6.20 10.19 -8.24
CA ALA A 184 -5.23 9.18 -8.70
C ALA A 184 -5.68 7.76 -8.35
N ASP A 185 -5.27 6.78 -9.13
CA ASP A 185 -5.59 5.37 -8.90
C ASP A 185 -4.55 4.70 -7.98
N MET A 186 -3.36 5.29 -7.89
CA MET A 186 -2.23 4.83 -7.09
C MET A 186 -1.36 6.01 -6.69
N PHE A 187 -0.84 6.01 -5.47
CA PHE A 187 0.16 6.97 -5.02
C PHE A 187 1.57 6.51 -5.38
N GLN A 188 2.47 7.47 -5.65
CA GLN A 188 3.91 7.21 -5.67
C GLN A 188 4.58 7.99 -4.55
N VAL A 189 5.49 7.34 -3.82
CA VAL A 189 6.41 7.98 -2.87
C VAL A 189 7.81 7.88 -3.42
N GLY A 190 8.41 9.02 -3.71
CA GLY A 190 9.78 9.08 -4.21
C GLY A 190 10.82 8.84 -3.11
N SER A 191 12.04 8.45 -3.50
CA SER A 191 13.14 8.12 -2.58
C SER A 191 13.46 9.19 -1.54
N LYS A 192 13.16 10.47 -1.81
CA LYS A 192 13.36 11.57 -0.85
C LYS A 192 12.39 11.54 0.33
N ASN A 193 11.24 10.89 0.16
CA ASN A 193 10.17 10.79 1.14
C ASN A 193 9.92 9.35 1.63
N MET A 194 10.77 8.39 1.23
CA MET A 194 10.58 6.98 1.61
C MET A 194 10.67 6.74 3.13
N ASP A 195 11.36 7.62 3.84
CA ASP A 195 11.50 7.59 5.30
C ASP A 195 10.67 8.71 6.00
N ASN A 196 9.81 9.41 5.27
CA ASN A 196 8.94 10.44 5.83
C ASN A 196 7.71 9.79 6.51
N GLU A 197 7.87 9.46 7.80
CA GLU A 197 6.82 8.76 8.56
C GLU A 197 5.49 9.51 8.58
N ALA A 198 5.51 10.85 8.62
CA ALA A 198 4.27 11.63 8.61
C ALA A 198 3.50 11.43 7.30
N LEU A 199 4.20 11.46 6.15
CA LEU A 199 3.60 11.20 4.85
C LEU A 199 3.13 9.76 4.71
N LEU A 200 3.95 8.79 5.12
CA LEU A 200 3.60 7.36 5.06
C LEU A 200 2.39 7.02 5.93
N ASN A 201 2.30 7.60 7.13
CA ASN A 201 1.15 7.43 8.02
C ASN A 201 -0.13 8.04 7.43
N GLU A 202 -0.03 9.21 6.78
CA GLU A 202 -1.18 9.82 6.12
C GLU A 202 -1.65 8.99 4.92
N LEU A 203 -0.74 8.55 4.06
CA LEU A 203 -1.05 7.64 2.95
C LEU A 203 -1.68 6.33 3.41
N GLY A 204 -1.24 5.80 4.56
CA GLY A 204 -1.78 4.58 5.15
C GLY A 204 -3.24 4.69 5.63
N ARG A 205 -3.80 5.88 5.74
CA ARG A 205 -5.23 6.12 6.04
C ARG A 205 -6.11 6.00 4.81
N HIS A 206 -5.50 6.13 3.63
CA HIS A 206 -6.19 5.97 2.36
C HIS A 206 -6.07 4.52 1.86
N TYR A 207 -7.17 3.99 1.35
CA TYR A 207 -7.24 2.61 0.85
C TYR A 207 -6.78 2.49 -0.61
N LYS A 208 -5.69 3.18 -0.95
CA LYS A 208 -5.11 3.14 -2.29
C LYS A 208 -3.73 2.48 -2.30
N PRO A 209 -3.38 1.79 -3.38
CA PRO A 209 -2.03 1.27 -3.55
C PRO A 209 -0.98 2.37 -3.50
N VAL A 210 0.18 2.02 -2.96
CA VAL A 210 1.34 2.91 -2.88
C VAL A 210 2.53 2.26 -3.57
N LEU A 211 3.14 2.97 -4.51
CA LEU A 211 4.43 2.64 -5.12
C LEU A 211 5.52 3.36 -4.33
N LEU A 212 6.23 2.63 -3.49
CA LEU A 212 7.30 3.12 -2.62
C LEU A 212 8.66 2.86 -3.27
#